data_9b10028d53c192405eddc996c1e43ba3
#
_entry.id   9b10028d53c192405eddc996c1e43ba3
#
_cell.length_a   1.000
_cell.length_b   1.000
_cell.length_c   1.000
_cell.angle_alpha   90.00
_cell.angle_beta   90.00
_cell.angle_gamma   90.00
#
_symmetry.space_group_name_H-M   'P 1'
#
loop_
_entity.id
_entity.type
_entity.pdbx_description
1 polymer ?
#
loop_
_entity_poly.entity_id
_entity_poly.type
_entity_poly.pdbx_seq_one_letter_code
_entity_poly.pdbx_strand_id
1 'polypeptide(L)'
;MAADTSVVAQVELPSLRPQVLKSRLAPTPGLPRYTAQVQNRAGNTVTLADPRATRALVALMDVHAVVGGAACHWGGPAAFAEVSSAVHGILFAASERPWFESFNFVNDAGHAENGIYAIRANYGFDGMTPDSLKGFRSIHSKLTGHGESHINPEGVLLSNGPLGSSIGQAQGLAIGDKLAGNNRITVLLMSDGASMEGEAKEAFAAIPGLASKGR
;
A
#
# COMPACT_ATOMS: atom_id res chain seq x y z
N MET A 1 51.42 9.70 -20.16
CA MET A 1 50.25 9.34 -20.98
C MET A 1 49.05 9.43 -20.07
N ALA A 2 48.31 10.51 -20.19
CA ALA A 2 47.04 10.68 -19.46
C ALA A 2 45.97 9.90 -20.21
N ALA A 3 45.24 9.02 -19.51
CA ALA A 3 44.15 8.30 -20.08
C ALA A 3 42.98 9.29 -20.38
N ASP A 4 42.54 9.30 -21.63
CA ASP A 4 41.36 10.05 -22.06
C ASP A 4 40.10 9.45 -21.44
N THR A 5 39.48 10.16 -20.52
CA THR A 5 38.27 9.76 -19.82
C THR A 5 36.99 10.36 -20.43
N SER A 6 37.02 10.81 -21.66
CA SER A 6 35.94 11.51 -22.32
C SER A 6 35.20 10.69 -23.37
N VAL A 7 34.57 9.61 -23.04
CA VAL A 7 33.40 9.12 -23.82
C VAL A 7 32.54 8.20 -22.93
N VAL A 8 31.88 8.74 -21.95
CA VAL A 8 30.60 8.14 -21.58
C VAL A 8 29.56 8.87 -22.42
N ALA A 9 29.15 8.26 -23.52
CA ALA A 9 28.03 8.74 -24.30
C ALA A 9 26.84 8.91 -23.33
N GLN A 10 26.37 10.13 -23.17
CA GLN A 10 25.10 10.39 -22.52
C GLN A 10 24.03 9.72 -23.37
N VAL A 11 23.55 8.58 -22.94
CA VAL A 11 22.36 7.98 -23.53
C VAL A 11 21.22 8.93 -23.20
N GLU A 12 20.82 9.79 -24.12
CA GLU A 12 19.57 10.52 -24.04
C GLU A 12 18.45 9.48 -24.05
N LEU A 13 17.90 9.21 -22.87
CA LEU A 13 16.67 8.43 -22.78
C LEU A 13 15.59 9.21 -23.52
N PRO A 14 14.86 8.56 -24.46
CA PRO A 14 13.76 9.23 -25.13
C PRO A 14 12.83 9.81 -24.09
N SER A 15 12.39 11.05 -24.28
CA SER A 15 11.42 11.70 -23.37
C SER A 15 10.15 10.86 -23.37
N LEU A 16 9.98 10.03 -22.32
CA LEU A 16 8.78 9.24 -22.15
C LEU A 16 7.62 10.22 -21.92
N ARG A 17 6.62 10.16 -22.78
CA ARG A 17 5.40 10.95 -22.57
C ARG A 17 4.67 10.36 -21.37
N PRO A 18 4.10 11.19 -20.48
CA PRO A 18 3.25 10.70 -19.40
C PRO A 18 2.19 9.77 -19.99
N GLN A 19 2.13 8.55 -19.45
CA GLN A 19 1.17 7.56 -19.89
C GLN A 19 -0.13 7.76 -19.10
N VAL A 20 -1.26 7.68 -19.79
CA VAL A 20 -2.56 7.58 -19.09
C VAL A 20 -2.60 6.22 -18.43
N LEU A 21 -2.57 6.22 -17.10
CA LEU A 21 -2.55 5.00 -16.31
C LEU A 21 -3.95 4.39 -16.29
N LYS A 22 -4.10 3.25 -16.95
CA LYS A 22 -5.28 2.40 -16.77
C LYS A 22 -5.04 1.53 -15.55
N SER A 23 -5.78 1.81 -14.48
CA SER A 23 -5.75 1.01 -13.26
C SER A 23 -7.02 0.18 -13.13
N ARG A 24 -6.90 -1.01 -12.53
CA ARG A 24 -8.04 -1.83 -12.08
C ARG A 24 -8.44 -1.48 -10.65
N LEU A 25 -7.61 -0.69 -9.95
CA LEU A 25 -7.90 -0.24 -8.59
C LEU A 25 -9.20 0.57 -8.53
N ALA A 26 -9.97 0.34 -7.49
CA ALA A 26 -11.19 1.10 -7.24
C ALA A 26 -10.89 2.58 -6.96
N PRO A 27 -11.76 3.48 -7.35
CA PRO A 27 -11.57 4.92 -7.19
C PRO A 27 -11.56 5.34 -5.71
N THR A 28 -11.27 6.61 -5.49
CA THR A 28 -11.26 7.20 -4.14
C THR A 28 -12.63 7.03 -3.47
N PRO A 29 -12.70 6.40 -2.28
CA PRO A 29 -13.95 6.27 -1.53
C PRO A 29 -14.34 7.60 -0.88
N GLY A 30 -15.52 7.63 -0.25
CA GLY A 30 -15.96 8.74 0.59
C GLY A 30 -15.26 8.79 1.95
N LEU A 31 -15.87 9.52 2.88
CA LEU A 31 -15.39 9.60 4.28
C LEU A 31 -15.60 8.25 4.99
N PRO A 32 -14.76 7.92 5.98
CA PRO A 32 -14.92 6.70 6.75
C PRO A 32 -16.19 6.75 7.61
N ARG A 33 -16.79 5.59 7.81
CA ARG A 33 -17.99 5.42 8.66
C ARG A 33 -17.71 5.65 10.14
N TYR A 34 -16.59 5.12 10.61
CA TYR A 34 -16.11 5.28 11.98
C TYR A 34 -14.90 6.20 11.95
N THR A 35 -15.00 7.34 12.62
CA THR A 35 -14.04 8.44 12.51
C THR A 35 -13.36 8.76 13.84
N ALA A 36 -12.13 9.25 13.74
CA ALA A 36 -11.41 9.94 14.79
C ALA A 36 -11.03 11.34 14.31
N GLN A 37 -11.05 12.31 15.22
CA GLN A 37 -10.58 13.67 14.96
C GLN A 37 -9.16 13.80 15.49
N VAL A 38 -8.26 14.28 14.65
CA VAL A 38 -6.87 14.56 15.01
C VAL A 38 -6.50 15.98 14.59
N GLN A 39 -5.55 16.59 15.27
CA GLN A 39 -4.97 17.85 14.80
C GLN A 39 -3.71 17.56 14.00
N ASN A 40 -3.61 18.17 12.82
CA ASN A 40 -2.38 18.13 12.05
C ASN A 40 -1.35 19.13 12.62
N ARG A 41 -0.11 19.11 12.09
CA ARG A 41 0.96 19.99 12.53
C ARG A 41 0.64 21.50 12.43
N ALA A 42 -0.28 21.87 11.54
CA ALA A 42 -0.73 23.25 11.37
C ALA A 42 -1.88 23.63 12.35
N GLY A 43 -2.30 22.71 13.23
CA GLY A 43 -3.40 22.91 14.17
C GLY A 43 -4.80 22.71 13.56
N ASN A 44 -4.91 22.32 12.31
CA ASN A 44 -6.20 22.04 11.68
C ASN A 44 -6.72 20.67 12.10
N THR A 45 -8.01 20.58 12.38
CA THR A 45 -8.68 19.30 12.65
C THR A 45 -8.85 18.52 11.35
N VAL A 46 -8.40 17.28 11.38
CA VAL A 46 -8.51 16.31 10.27
C VAL A 46 -9.34 15.13 10.72
N THR A 47 -10.27 14.70 9.88
CA THR A 47 -11.08 13.49 10.11
C THR A 47 -10.39 12.29 9.46
N LEU A 48 -10.09 11.28 10.26
CA LEU A 48 -9.46 10.03 9.82
C LEU A 48 -10.35 8.84 10.20
N ALA A 49 -10.09 7.67 9.63
CA ALA A 49 -10.67 6.42 10.10
C ALA A 49 -10.22 6.16 11.56
N ASP A 50 -11.14 5.76 12.43
CA ASP A 50 -10.79 5.45 13.82
C ASP A 50 -9.97 4.15 13.91
N PRO A 51 -8.74 4.20 14.44
CA PRO A 51 -7.91 3.00 14.59
C PRO A 51 -8.54 1.92 15.49
N ARG A 52 -9.39 2.32 16.44
CA ARG A 52 -10.13 1.39 17.31
C ARG A 52 -11.15 0.61 16.49
N ALA A 53 -11.82 1.26 15.55
CA ALA A 53 -12.72 0.57 14.63
C ALA A 53 -11.96 -0.39 13.71
N THR A 54 -10.78 -0.01 13.22
CA THR A 54 -9.92 -0.91 12.45
C THR A 54 -9.61 -2.18 13.23
N ARG A 55 -9.19 -2.07 14.50
CA ARG A 55 -8.94 -3.24 15.36
C ARG A 55 -10.17 -4.08 15.58
N ALA A 56 -11.33 -3.47 15.84
CA ALA A 56 -12.57 -4.20 16.01
C ALA A 56 -12.99 -4.98 14.75
N LEU A 57 -12.78 -4.38 13.57
CA LEU A 57 -13.08 -5.04 12.29
C LEU A 57 -12.08 -6.16 11.97
N VAL A 58 -10.81 -6.03 12.36
CA VAL A 58 -9.84 -7.12 12.30
C VAL A 58 -10.29 -8.27 13.21
N ALA A 59 -10.67 -7.98 14.46
CA ALA A 59 -11.17 -9.00 15.37
C ALA A 59 -12.42 -9.73 14.82
N LEU A 60 -13.33 -9.00 14.19
CA LEU A 60 -14.50 -9.58 13.51
C LEU A 60 -14.06 -10.59 12.43
N MET A 61 -13.12 -10.21 11.56
CA MET A 61 -12.58 -11.10 10.52
C MET A 61 -11.94 -12.33 11.13
N ASP A 62 -11.09 -12.15 12.14
CA ASP A 62 -10.33 -13.22 12.77
C ASP A 62 -11.25 -14.24 13.45
N VAL A 63 -12.30 -13.78 14.16
CA VAL A 63 -13.30 -14.68 14.75
C VAL A 63 -14.01 -15.51 13.68
N HIS A 64 -14.46 -14.88 12.59
CA HIS A 64 -15.13 -15.61 11.51
C HIS A 64 -14.20 -16.57 10.78
N ALA A 65 -12.95 -16.19 10.55
CA ALA A 65 -11.95 -17.06 9.92
C ALA A 65 -11.68 -18.30 10.79
N VAL A 66 -11.49 -18.13 12.12
CA VAL A 66 -11.23 -19.22 13.04
C VAL A 66 -12.44 -20.16 13.16
N VAL A 67 -13.65 -19.62 13.24
CA VAL A 67 -14.89 -20.43 13.23
C VAL A 67 -15.00 -21.23 11.92
N GLY A 68 -14.57 -20.67 10.82
CA GLY A 68 -14.48 -21.35 9.52
C GLY A 68 -13.30 -22.32 9.36
N GLY A 69 -12.47 -22.51 10.38
CA GLY A 69 -11.32 -23.42 10.37
C GLY A 69 -10.04 -22.83 9.77
N ALA A 70 -9.97 -21.52 9.52
CA ALA A 70 -8.79 -20.83 9.01
C ALA A 70 -7.96 -20.19 10.14
N ALA A 71 -6.64 -20.14 9.97
CA ALA A 71 -5.76 -19.35 10.82
C ALA A 71 -5.77 -17.87 10.39
N CYS A 72 -5.40 -16.97 11.29
CA CYS A 72 -5.30 -15.53 11.02
C CYS A 72 -4.24 -14.87 11.91
N HIS A 73 -3.97 -13.58 11.67
CA HIS A 73 -2.99 -12.80 12.41
C HIS A 73 -3.67 -11.57 12.99
N TRP A 74 -3.47 -11.37 14.29
CA TRP A 74 -3.97 -10.20 15.02
C TRP A 74 -2.92 -9.11 15.23
N GLY A 75 -1.70 -9.49 15.64
CA GLY A 75 -0.67 -8.55 16.11
C GLY A 75 -0.28 -7.48 15.11
N GLY A 76 0.12 -7.89 13.90
CA GLY A 76 0.51 -6.99 12.82
C GLY A 76 -0.60 -6.02 12.41
N PRO A 77 -1.79 -6.52 12.04
CA PRO A 77 -2.92 -5.65 11.67
C PRO A 77 -3.32 -4.67 12.77
N ALA A 78 -3.30 -5.12 14.03
CA ALA A 78 -3.62 -4.26 15.19
C ALA A 78 -2.55 -3.17 15.41
N ALA A 79 -1.27 -3.52 15.25
CA ALA A 79 -0.15 -2.57 15.37
C ALA A 79 -0.14 -1.53 14.26
N PHE A 80 -0.59 -1.89 13.05
CA PHE A 80 -0.65 -0.95 11.91
C PHE A 80 -1.86 0.00 11.95
N ALA A 81 -2.78 -0.14 12.88
CA ALA A 81 -4.07 0.57 12.83
C ALA A 81 -3.91 2.10 12.76
N GLU A 82 -3.04 2.70 13.58
CA GLU A 82 -2.80 4.15 13.58
C GLU A 82 -2.08 4.61 12.31
N VAL A 83 -1.03 3.90 11.91
CA VAL A 83 -0.27 4.21 10.69
C VAL A 83 -1.17 4.06 9.47
N SER A 84 -1.95 2.98 9.39
CA SER A 84 -2.90 2.77 8.30
C SER A 84 -3.98 3.84 8.25
N SER A 85 -4.46 4.30 9.41
CA SER A 85 -5.42 5.42 9.48
C SER A 85 -4.86 6.70 8.88
N ALA A 86 -3.63 7.09 9.28
CA ALA A 86 -2.96 8.26 8.73
C ALA A 86 -2.68 8.12 7.23
N VAL A 87 -2.15 6.98 6.80
CA VAL A 87 -1.82 6.70 5.40
C VAL A 87 -3.07 6.74 4.53
N HIS A 88 -4.12 6.00 4.88
CA HIS A 88 -5.36 6.00 4.09
C HIS A 88 -6.07 7.35 4.12
N GLY A 89 -5.95 8.11 5.23
CA GLY A 89 -6.42 9.49 5.28
C GLY A 89 -5.72 10.39 4.26
N ILE A 90 -4.44 10.19 4.00
CA ILE A 90 -3.69 10.91 2.96
C ILE A 90 -4.06 10.37 1.56
N LEU A 91 -4.08 9.04 1.38
CA LEU A 91 -4.40 8.42 0.09
C LEU A 91 -5.80 8.82 -0.40
N PHE A 92 -6.77 8.86 0.51
CA PHE A 92 -8.18 9.11 0.22
C PHE A 92 -8.61 10.55 0.52
N ALA A 93 -7.65 11.46 0.78
CA ALA A 93 -7.97 12.88 0.89
C ALA A 93 -8.74 13.34 -0.35
N ALA A 94 -9.77 14.16 -0.12
CA ALA A 94 -10.61 14.63 -1.21
C ALA A 94 -9.76 15.28 -2.32
N SER A 95 -9.83 14.69 -3.52
CA SER A 95 -9.16 15.18 -4.71
C SER A 95 -10.09 14.94 -5.91
N GLU A 96 -9.93 15.75 -6.94
CA GLU A 96 -10.66 15.59 -8.21
C GLU A 96 -10.21 14.33 -8.98
N ARG A 97 -9.06 13.73 -8.59
CA ARG A 97 -8.47 12.57 -9.24
C ARG A 97 -8.61 11.33 -8.37
N PRO A 98 -8.73 10.14 -8.97
CA PRO A 98 -8.62 8.90 -8.25
C PRO A 98 -7.29 8.81 -7.49
N TRP A 99 -7.31 8.30 -6.26
CA TRP A 99 -6.16 8.22 -5.39
C TRP A 99 -4.93 7.56 -6.04
N PHE A 100 -5.14 6.54 -6.88
CA PHE A 100 -4.08 5.79 -7.55
C PHE A 100 -3.39 6.58 -8.68
N GLU A 101 -3.91 7.73 -9.07
CA GLU A 101 -3.20 8.65 -9.97
C GLU A 101 -2.14 9.49 -9.24
N SER A 102 -2.24 9.57 -7.91
CA SER A 102 -1.29 10.30 -7.06
C SER A 102 -0.39 9.37 -6.25
N PHE A 103 -0.82 8.12 -6.01
CA PHE A 103 -0.13 7.19 -5.13
C PHE A 103 -0.08 5.78 -5.70
N ASN A 104 1.03 5.09 -5.44
CA ASN A 104 1.09 3.64 -5.38
C ASN A 104 1.03 3.22 -3.92
N PHE A 105 0.20 2.26 -3.59
CA PHE A 105 0.15 1.68 -2.26
C PHE A 105 0.55 0.20 -2.32
N VAL A 106 1.55 -0.18 -1.54
CA VAL A 106 2.08 -1.54 -1.45
C VAL A 106 2.10 -1.95 0.02
N ASN A 107 1.64 -3.15 0.32
CA ASN A 107 1.75 -3.76 1.64
C ASN A 107 2.71 -4.95 1.55
N ASP A 108 3.84 -4.90 2.25
CA ASP A 108 4.79 -6.02 2.32
C ASP A 108 4.33 -7.10 3.29
N ALA A 109 3.78 -6.69 4.43
CA ALA A 109 3.30 -7.61 5.46
C ALA A 109 1.97 -8.26 5.04
N GLY A 110 2.02 -9.21 4.09
CA GLY A 110 0.83 -9.85 3.54
C GLY A 110 -0.07 -10.49 4.60
N HIS A 111 0.51 -11.04 5.65
CA HIS A 111 -0.23 -11.58 6.79
C HIS A 111 -1.03 -10.50 7.58
N ALA A 112 -0.74 -9.21 7.37
CA ALA A 112 -1.48 -8.08 7.95
C ALA A 112 -2.51 -7.48 6.97
N GLU A 113 -2.81 -8.13 5.86
CA GLU A 113 -3.76 -7.66 4.85
C GLU A 113 -5.18 -7.49 5.42
N ASN A 114 -5.57 -8.27 6.43
CA ASN A 114 -6.83 -8.07 7.14
C ASN A 114 -6.96 -6.66 7.76
N GLY A 115 -5.86 -6.05 8.20
CA GLY A 115 -5.85 -4.65 8.63
C GLY A 115 -6.17 -3.67 7.49
N ILE A 116 -5.68 -3.95 6.28
CA ILE A 116 -5.99 -3.16 5.08
C ILE A 116 -7.45 -3.34 4.68
N TYR A 117 -7.97 -4.58 4.71
CA TYR A 117 -9.39 -4.82 4.45
C TYR A 117 -10.28 -4.11 5.48
N ALA A 118 -9.91 -4.15 6.76
CA ALA A 118 -10.66 -3.50 7.83
C ALA A 118 -10.80 -1.99 7.62
N ILE A 119 -9.68 -1.30 7.35
CA ILE A 119 -9.74 0.15 7.13
C ILE A 119 -10.47 0.51 5.86
N ARG A 120 -10.30 -0.26 4.79
CA ARG A 120 -10.99 -0.06 3.52
C ARG A 120 -12.49 -0.29 3.63
N ALA A 121 -12.94 -1.28 4.41
CA ALA A 121 -14.35 -1.48 4.71
C ALA A 121 -14.93 -0.31 5.53
N ASN A 122 -14.14 0.29 6.42
CA ASN A 122 -14.56 1.51 7.12
C ASN A 122 -14.79 2.68 6.17
N TYR A 123 -14.00 2.81 5.10
CA TYR A 123 -14.19 3.81 4.04
C TYR A 123 -15.28 3.42 3.00
N GLY A 124 -15.79 2.21 3.04
CA GLY A 124 -16.69 1.72 1.97
C GLY A 124 -16.00 1.52 0.63
N PHE A 125 -14.68 1.33 0.63
CA PHE A 125 -13.86 1.16 -0.57
C PHE A 125 -14.34 -0.02 -1.42
N ASP A 126 -14.58 0.19 -2.70
CA ASP A 126 -15.12 -0.82 -3.63
C ASP A 126 -16.40 -1.51 -3.11
N GLY A 127 -17.27 -0.75 -2.44
CA GLY A 127 -18.49 -1.27 -1.86
C GLY A 127 -18.32 -2.18 -0.65
N MET A 128 -17.09 -2.30 -0.11
CA MET A 128 -16.82 -3.09 1.09
C MET A 128 -17.60 -2.56 2.29
N THR A 129 -18.10 -3.48 3.10
CA THR A 129 -18.81 -3.18 4.35
C THR A 129 -18.25 -4.03 5.48
N PRO A 130 -18.54 -3.71 6.76
CA PRO A 130 -18.21 -4.61 7.86
C PRO A 130 -18.77 -6.03 7.69
N ASP A 131 -19.93 -6.19 7.04
CA ASP A 131 -20.50 -7.51 6.79
C ASP A 131 -19.72 -8.30 5.73
N SER A 132 -19.17 -7.65 4.71
CA SER A 132 -18.34 -8.33 3.71
C SER A 132 -17.06 -8.90 4.32
N LEU A 133 -16.56 -8.34 5.44
CA LEU A 133 -15.38 -8.80 6.14
C LEU A 133 -15.56 -10.20 6.77
N LYS A 134 -16.79 -10.62 7.05
CA LYS A 134 -17.09 -11.96 7.58
C LYS A 134 -16.68 -13.09 6.62
N GLY A 135 -16.52 -12.77 5.34
CA GLY A 135 -16.02 -13.70 4.33
C GLY A 135 -14.49 -13.86 4.28
N PHE A 136 -13.75 -13.19 5.15
CA PHE A 136 -12.28 -13.27 5.15
C PHE A 136 -11.78 -14.71 5.21
N ARG A 137 -10.86 -15.07 4.29
CA ARG A 137 -10.32 -16.42 4.09
C ARG A 137 -11.33 -17.49 3.70
N SER A 138 -12.55 -17.10 3.33
CA SER A 138 -13.50 -18.03 2.70
C SER A 138 -13.15 -18.23 1.22
N ILE A 139 -13.37 -19.44 0.71
CA ILE A 139 -13.14 -19.78 -0.72
C ILE A 139 -14.05 -18.99 -1.66
N HIS A 140 -15.12 -18.38 -1.15
CA HIS A 140 -16.08 -17.59 -1.92
C HIS A 140 -15.81 -16.08 -1.85
N SER A 141 -14.73 -15.66 -1.16
CA SER A 141 -14.41 -14.26 -0.92
C SER A 141 -13.12 -13.86 -1.63
N LYS A 142 -13.07 -12.64 -2.14
CA LYS A 142 -11.84 -12.01 -2.63
C LYS A 142 -10.92 -11.50 -1.50
N LEU A 143 -11.36 -11.61 -0.23
CA LEU A 143 -10.59 -11.23 0.95
C LEU A 143 -9.70 -12.40 1.39
N THR A 144 -8.62 -12.58 0.68
CA THR A 144 -7.65 -13.66 0.89
C THR A 144 -6.73 -13.39 2.08
N GLY A 145 -6.02 -14.41 2.54
CA GLY A 145 -5.11 -14.28 3.70
C GLY A 145 -3.91 -13.37 3.48
N HIS A 146 -3.50 -13.20 2.24
CA HIS A 146 -2.53 -12.23 1.73
C HIS A 146 -3.19 -11.42 0.62
N GLY A 147 -2.63 -10.28 0.24
CA GLY A 147 -3.12 -9.51 -0.89
C GLY A 147 -2.82 -10.20 -2.21
N GLU A 148 -3.86 -10.49 -3.00
CA GLU A 148 -3.76 -11.19 -4.28
C GLU A 148 -4.34 -10.34 -5.40
N SER A 149 -3.48 -9.73 -6.22
CA SER A 149 -3.89 -8.78 -7.27
C SER A 149 -4.73 -9.43 -8.38
N HIS A 150 -4.63 -10.75 -8.58
CA HIS A 150 -5.44 -11.46 -9.56
C HIS A 150 -6.84 -11.83 -9.05
N ILE A 151 -7.01 -11.91 -7.72
CA ILE A 151 -8.30 -12.19 -7.06
C ILE A 151 -9.03 -10.89 -6.68
N ASN A 152 -8.27 -9.90 -6.20
CA ASN A 152 -8.78 -8.60 -5.74
C ASN A 152 -8.05 -7.44 -6.44
N PRO A 153 -8.19 -7.31 -7.77
CA PRO A 153 -7.48 -6.29 -8.54
C PRO A 153 -7.94 -4.86 -8.24
N GLU A 154 -9.14 -4.70 -7.70
CA GLU A 154 -9.69 -3.41 -7.28
C GLU A 154 -9.01 -2.90 -6.00
N GLY A 155 -8.51 -3.81 -5.17
CA GLY A 155 -7.92 -3.49 -3.88
C GLY A 155 -6.41 -3.70 -3.79
N VAL A 156 -5.81 -4.54 -4.61
CA VAL A 156 -4.41 -4.96 -4.50
C VAL A 156 -3.66 -4.64 -5.78
N LEU A 157 -2.69 -3.72 -5.70
CA LEU A 157 -1.84 -3.35 -6.83
C LEU A 157 -0.84 -4.46 -7.16
N LEU A 158 -0.14 -4.95 -6.14
CA LEU A 158 0.84 -6.03 -6.23
C LEU A 158 0.50 -7.10 -5.21
N SER A 159 0.54 -8.37 -5.62
CA SER A 159 0.41 -9.48 -4.70
C SER A 159 1.54 -9.49 -3.69
N ASN A 160 1.24 -9.89 -2.46
CA ASN A 160 2.20 -9.94 -1.37
C ASN A 160 2.20 -11.34 -0.70
N GLY A 161 2.98 -11.50 0.36
CA GLY A 161 3.13 -12.76 1.11
C GLY A 161 4.59 -13.02 1.46
N PRO A 162 5.52 -13.14 0.48
CA PRO A 162 6.94 -13.21 0.79
C PRO A 162 7.43 -11.90 1.42
N LEU A 163 7.83 -11.96 2.70
CA LEU A 163 8.30 -10.78 3.43
C LEU A 163 9.58 -10.22 2.81
N GLY A 164 9.68 -8.90 2.74
CA GLY A 164 10.85 -8.17 2.27
C GLY A 164 10.90 -7.95 0.75
N SER A 165 10.18 -8.75 -0.05
CA SER A 165 10.23 -8.65 -1.50
C SER A 165 9.56 -7.39 -2.05
N SER A 166 8.56 -6.88 -1.35
CA SER A 166 7.79 -5.71 -1.79
C SER A 166 8.59 -4.41 -1.77
N ILE A 167 9.74 -4.36 -1.10
CA ILE A 167 10.61 -3.16 -1.11
C ILE A 167 11.20 -2.95 -2.50
N GLY A 168 11.79 -4.01 -3.08
CA GLY A 168 12.31 -3.95 -4.45
C GLY A 168 11.23 -3.64 -5.47
N GLN A 169 10.03 -4.22 -5.29
CA GLN A 169 8.87 -3.94 -6.13
C GLN A 169 8.43 -2.47 -6.02
N ALA A 170 8.36 -1.92 -4.80
CA ALA A 170 8.02 -0.51 -4.57
C ALA A 170 9.05 0.45 -5.20
N GLN A 171 10.35 0.11 -5.10
CA GLN A 171 11.40 0.86 -5.79
C GLN A 171 11.23 0.81 -7.30
N GLY A 172 10.90 -0.37 -7.86
CA GLY A 172 10.62 -0.54 -9.29
C GLY A 172 9.44 0.33 -9.75
N LEU A 173 8.36 0.40 -8.96
CA LEU A 173 7.24 1.29 -9.25
C LEU A 173 7.66 2.77 -9.25
N ALA A 174 8.41 3.20 -8.23
CA ALA A 174 8.87 4.59 -8.13
C ALA A 174 9.82 4.97 -9.28
N ILE A 175 10.73 4.07 -9.66
CA ILE A 175 11.62 4.26 -10.82
C ILE A 175 10.80 4.31 -12.11
N GLY A 176 9.86 3.39 -12.29
CA GLY A 176 8.98 3.35 -13.46
C GLY A 176 8.17 4.64 -13.61
N ASP A 177 7.59 5.13 -12.53
CA ASP A 177 6.88 6.43 -12.53
C ASP A 177 7.80 7.59 -12.89
N LYS A 178 8.99 7.62 -12.31
CA LYS A 178 9.99 8.65 -12.63
C LYS A 178 10.36 8.65 -14.10
N LEU A 179 10.62 7.47 -14.67
CA LEU A 179 10.96 7.32 -16.09
C LEU A 179 9.78 7.67 -17.01
N ALA A 180 8.57 7.38 -16.60
CA ALA A 180 7.35 7.71 -17.33
C ALA A 180 6.91 9.18 -17.20
N GLY A 181 7.58 9.97 -16.35
CA GLY A 181 7.19 11.36 -16.07
C GLY A 181 5.95 11.49 -15.18
N ASN A 182 5.60 10.45 -14.45
CA ASN A 182 4.50 10.47 -13.48
C ASN A 182 5.00 10.99 -12.12
N ASN A 183 4.16 11.73 -11.40
CA ASN A 183 4.48 12.29 -10.08
C ASN A 183 3.77 11.55 -8.95
N ARG A 184 3.67 10.22 -9.04
CA ARG A 184 3.07 9.41 -7.97
C ARG A 184 4.06 9.20 -6.84
N ILE A 185 3.53 9.18 -5.62
CA ILE A 185 4.27 8.79 -4.42
C ILE A 185 4.02 7.30 -4.17
N THR A 186 5.07 6.52 -4.07
CA THR A 186 4.97 5.11 -3.68
C THR A 186 5.03 4.99 -2.16
N VAL A 187 3.96 4.48 -1.57
CA VAL A 187 3.83 4.22 -0.13
C VAL A 187 3.92 2.73 0.10
N LEU A 188 4.89 2.32 0.91
CA LEU A 188 5.09 0.93 1.31
C LEU A 188 4.84 0.78 2.81
N LEU A 189 3.91 -0.10 3.21
CA LEU A 189 3.79 -0.56 4.58
C LEU A 189 4.63 -1.83 4.75
N MET A 190 5.56 -1.79 5.70
CA MET A 190 6.49 -2.87 5.96
C MET A 190 6.53 -3.20 7.46
N SER A 191 6.60 -4.50 7.79
CA SER A 191 6.79 -4.95 9.17
C SER A 191 8.27 -4.96 9.56
N ASP A 192 8.52 -5.09 10.86
CA ASP A 192 9.84 -5.30 11.43
C ASP A 192 10.48 -6.59 10.90
N GLY A 193 9.71 -7.69 10.88
CA GLY A 193 10.17 -8.96 10.32
C GLY A 193 10.56 -8.84 8.85
N ALA A 194 9.75 -8.16 8.04
CA ALA A 194 10.07 -7.89 6.63
C ALA A 194 11.40 -7.13 6.47
N SER A 195 11.69 -6.18 7.35
CA SER A 195 12.94 -5.41 7.31
C SER A 195 14.19 -6.23 7.62
N MET A 196 14.02 -7.40 8.23
CA MET A 196 15.11 -8.32 8.56
C MET A 196 15.52 -9.23 7.40
N GLU A 197 14.67 -9.35 6.38
CA GLU A 197 14.93 -10.19 5.21
C GLU A 197 16.14 -9.69 4.38
N GLY A 198 16.84 -10.60 3.74
CA GLY A 198 18.03 -10.28 2.93
C GLY A 198 17.68 -9.36 1.77
N GLU A 199 16.61 -9.67 1.03
CA GLU A 199 16.11 -8.88 -0.10
C GLU A 199 15.76 -7.44 0.32
N ALA A 200 15.15 -7.27 1.51
CA ALA A 200 14.87 -5.96 2.06
C ALA A 200 16.15 -5.14 2.30
N LYS A 201 17.18 -5.78 2.88
CA LYS A 201 18.47 -5.12 3.15
C LYS A 201 19.19 -4.73 1.87
N GLU A 202 19.15 -5.59 0.85
CA GLU A 202 19.70 -5.28 -0.47
C GLU A 202 18.97 -4.11 -1.13
N ALA A 203 17.64 -4.12 -1.08
CA ALA A 203 16.83 -3.04 -1.62
C ALA A 203 17.12 -1.70 -0.91
N PHE A 204 17.24 -1.69 0.41
CA PHE A 204 17.64 -0.48 1.15
C PHE A 204 19.04 -0.01 0.77
N ALA A 205 19.98 -0.93 0.62
CA ALA A 205 21.33 -0.59 0.22
C ALA A 205 21.41 -0.02 -1.21
N ALA A 206 20.47 -0.35 -2.08
CA ALA A 206 20.39 0.18 -3.44
C ALA A 206 19.95 1.66 -3.49
N ILE A 207 19.23 2.16 -2.50
CA ILE A 207 18.67 3.53 -2.51
C ILE A 207 19.74 4.62 -2.71
N PRO A 208 20.88 4.64 -1.97
CA PRO A 208 21.92 5.64 -2.20
C PRO A 208 22.52 5.57 -3.60
N GLY A 209 22.70 4.36 -4.14
CA GLY A 209 23.18 4.17 -5.51
C GLY A 209 22.24 4.72 -6.57
N LEU A 210 20.95 4.50 -6.42
CA LEU A 210 19.92 5.08 -7.26
C LEU A 210 19.88 6.60 -7.14
N ALA A 211 19.99 7.13 -5.92
CA ALA A 211 19.98 8.55 -5.65
C ALA A 211 21.23 9.26 -6.20
N SER A 212 22.39 8.65 -6.28
CA SER A 212 23.63 9.25 -6.77
C SER A 212 23.61 9.56 -8.28
N LYS A 213 22.71 9.01 -9.02
CA LYS A 213 22.57 9.17 -10.49
C LYS A 213 21.66 10.33 -10.90
N GLY A 214 21.44 11.31 -10.03
CA GLY A 214 20.72 12.54 -10.36
C GLY A 214 19.23 12.34 -10.65
N ARG A 215 18.58 12.16 -9.68
CA ARG A 215 17.16 11.90 -9.78
C ARG A 215 16.30 13.02 -9.25
#